data_4ced60b24451b5974e3cb1c1bdf3cc86
#
_entry.id   4ced60b24451b5974e3cb1c1bdf3cc86
#
_cell.length_a   1.000
_cell.length_b   1.000
_cell.length_c   1.000
_cell.angle_alpha   90.00
_cell.angle_beta   90.00
_cell.angle_gamma   90.00
#
_symmetry.space_group_name_H-M   'P 1'
#
loop_
_entity.id
_entity.type
_entity.pdbx_description
1 polymer ?
#
loop_
_entity_poly.entity_id
_entity_poly.type
_entity_poly.pdbx_seq_one_letter_code
_entity_poly.pdbx_strand_id
1 'polypeptide(L)'
;MTFYSFIGIAAVKEIRSIRQWSYETFGTERAVEFTVMTTPEDLKVNAEYIRMADRYIEVPGGTNNNNYANVDLIVDIAERAGVHAVWAGWGHASENPRLPESLAASKNKIVFIGPPGSAMRSLGDKISSTIVAQSADVPTMPWSGTGISDTALSEGGYVIVPDKAYMDACVTSVESGLAAAGKIGYPVMIKASEGGGGKGIRMVKEPDAFKNAYHAVAGEIPGKYLVFMSKNLFLMLSHRFPHLHHETRWTGASLRGPTSCRSIWQCNFIVWT
;
A
#
# COMPACT_ATOMS: atom_id res chain seq x y z
N MET A 1 -3.88 -18.48 -21.50
CA MET A 1 -4.27 -18.05 -20.14
C MET A 1 -4.72 -16.60 -20.26
N THR A 2 -5.91 -16.24 -19.79
CA THR A 2 -6.44 -14.87 -19.96
C THR A 2 -6.27 -14.13 -18.65
N PHE A 3 -5.53 -13.03 -18.67
CA PHE A 3 -5.34 -12.12 -17.54
C PHE A 3 -6.24 -10.91 -17.67
N TYR A 4 -6.69 -10.41 -16.52
CA TYR A 4 -7.39 -9.16 -16.43
C TYR A 4 -6.51 -8.14 -15.75
N SER A 5 -6.12 -7.09 -16.47
CA SER A 5 -5.29 -6.02 -15.93
C SER A 5 -6.09 -4.74 -15.77
N PHE A 6 -5.71 -3.92 -14.78
CA PHE A 6 -6.33 -2.62 -14.55
C PHE A 6 -5.67 -1.54 -15.41
N ILE A 7 -5.51 -0.32 -14.96
CA ILE A 7 -5.32 0.89 -15.74
C ILE A 7 -3.92 1.48 -15.68
N GLY A 8 -3.67 2.40 -16.61
CA GLY A 8 -2.57 3.35 -16.57
C GLY A 8 -1.21 2.74 -16.81
N ILE A 9 -0.18 3.43 -16.31
CA ILE A 9 1.22 3.02 -16.50
C ILE A 9 1.56 1.66 -15.86
N ALA A 10 0.81 1.27 -14.82
CA ALA A 10 0.99 -0.05 -14.20
C ALA A 10 0.63 -1.16 -15.18
N ALA A 11 -0.53 -1.07 -15.85
CA ALA A 11 -0.93 -2.03 -16.87
C ALA A 11 0.03 -2.06 -18.07
N VAL A 12 0.53 -0.90 -18.52
CA VAL A 12 1.55 -0.82 -19.58
C VAL A 12 2.80 -1.62 -19.19
N LYS A 13 3.30 -1.42 -17.97
CA LYS A 13 4.51 -2.12 -17.50
C LYS A 13 4.27 -3.63 -17.34
N GLU A 14 3.13 -4.03 -16.78
CA GLU A 14 2.77 -5.43 -16.61
C GLU A 14 2.70 -6.14 -17.97
N ILE A 15 1.91 -5.62 -18.90
CA ILE A 15 1.73 -6.23 -20.22
C ILE A 15 3.09 -6.39 -20.92
N ARG A 16 3.94 -5.37 -20.89
CA ARG A 16 5.28 -5.45 -21.47
C ARG A 16 6.12 -6.55 -20.82
N SER A 17 6.16 -6.59 -19.49
CA SER A 17 6.97 -7.56 -18.76
C SER A 17 6.51 -8.99 -19.01
N ILE A 18 5.18 -9.23 -18.99
CA ILE A 18 4.64 -10.58 -19.21
C ILE A 18 4.77 -11.00 -20.68
N ARG A 19 4.64 -10.08 -21.66
CA ARG A 19 4.88 -10.41 -23.07
C ARG A 19 6.35 -10.78 -23.32
N GLN A 20 7.30 -10.03 -22.73
CA GLN A 20 8.72 -10.38 -22.82
C GLN A 20 8.98 -11.75 -22.19
N TRP A 21 8.51 -12.00 -20.96
CA TRP A 21 8.63 -13.29 -20.31
C TRP A 21 7.98 -14.43 -21.11
N SER A 22 6.82 -14.15 -21.69
CA SER A 22 6.09 -15.11 -22.53
C SER A 22 6.89 -15.49 -23.78
N TYR A 23 7.52 -14.51 -24.42
CA TYR A 23 8.38 -14.76 -25.56
C TYR A 23 9.64 -15.56 -25.18
N GLU A 24 10.30 -15.20 -24.09
CA GLU A 24 11.50 -15.88 -23.61
C GLU A 24 11.20 -17.33 -23.18
N THR A 25 9.99 -17.59 -22.65
CA THR A 25 9.63 -18.91 -22.11
C THR A 25 8.97 -19.82 -23.16
N PHE A 26 8.12 -19.28 -24.01
CA PHE A 26 7.24 -20.04 -24.91
C PHE A 26 7.51 -19.76 -26.41
N GLY A 27 8.40 -18.83 -26.73
CA GLY A 27 8.66 -18.40 -28.11
C GLY A 27 7.54 -17.55 -28.73
N THR A 28 6.55 -17.14 -27.94
CA THR A 28 5.44 -16.28 -28.39
C THR A 28 5.07 -15.26 -27.34
N GLU A 29 4.85 -14.02 -27.76
CA GLU A 29 4.41 -12.95 -26.86
C GLU A 29 2.96 -13.13 -26.40
N ARG A 30 2.15 -13.95 -27.11
CA ARG A 30 0.71 -14.07 -26.91
C ARG A 30 0.28 -15.39 -26.25
N ALA A 31 1.16 -16.05 -25.49
CA ALA A 31 0.77 -17.17 -24.65
C ALA A 31 -0.18 -16.76 -23.51
N VAL A 32 -0.16 -15.44 -23.19
CA VAL A 32 -1.06 -14.82 -22.24
C VAL A 32 -1.87 -13.74 -22.95
N GLU A 33 -3.20 -13.79 -22.85
CA GLU A 33 -4.11 -12.77 -23.34
C GLU A 33 -4.44 -11.76 -22.24
N PHE A 34 -4.49 -10.48 -22.58
CA PHE A 34 -4.82 -9.39 -21.68
C PHE A 34 -6.18 -8.79 -22.00
N THR A 35 -7.04 -8.74 -21.00
CA THR A 35 -8.28 -7.97 -21.03
C THR A 35 -8.15 -6.81 -20.05
N VAL A 36 -8.49 -5.61 -20.46
CA VAL A 36 -8.40 -4.41 -19.60
C VAL A 36 -9.76 -3.73 -19.45
N MET A 37 -9.99 -3.13 -18.27
CA MET A 37 -11.08 -2.19 -18.08
C MET A 37 -10.72 -0.85 -18.69
N THR A 38 -11.69 -0.13 -19.20
CA THR A 38 -11.46 1.19 -19.75
C THR A 38 -12.67 2.10 -19.55
N THR A 39 -12.43 3.32 -19.09
CA THR A 39 -13.45 4.35 -18.98
C THR A 39 -13.59 5.13 -20.30
N PRO A 40 -14.69 5.86 -20.52
CA PRO A 40 -14.82 6.75 -21.65
C PRO A 40 -13.70 7.79 -21.74
N GLU A 41 -13.20 8.24 -20.59
CA GLU A 41 -12.09 9.20 -20.50
C GLU A 41 -10.78 8.60 -21.04
N ASP A 42 -10.46 7.36 -20.67
CA ASP A 42 -9.28 6.64 -21.15
C ASP A 42 -9.37 6.32 -22.64
N LEU A 43 -10.54 5.96 -23.12
CA LEU A 43 -10.80 5.77 -24.56
C LEU A 43 -10.58 7.07 -25.34
N LYS A 44 -11.10 8.18 -24.84
CA LYS A 44 -10.97 9.48 -25.49
C LYS A 44 -9.50 9.91 -25.67
N VAL A 45 -8.65 9.61 -24.70
CA VAL A 45 -7.20 9.92 -24.78
C VAL A 45 -6.40 8.80 -25.46
N ASN A 46 -7.05 7.73 -25.91
CA ASN A 46 -6.41 6.57 -26.52
C ASN A 46 -5.24 6.02 -25.68
N ALA A 47 -5.52 5.76 -24.41
CA ALA A 47 -4.51 5.37 -23.43
C ALA A 47 -3.69 4.15 -23.90
N GLU A 48 -2.39 4.17 -23.67
CA GLU A 48 -1.44 3.19 -24.23
C GLU A 48 -1.79 1.74 -23.87
N TYR A 49 -2.20 1.49 -22.62
CA TYR A 49 -2.52 0.15 -22.15
C TYR A 49 -3.68 -0.51 -22.92
N ILE A 50 -4.62 0.28 -23.44
CA ILE A 50 -5.76 -0.21 -24.24
C ILE A 50 -5.26 -0.78 -25.57
N ARG A 51 -4.32 -0.11 -26.21
CA ARG A 51 -3.72 -0.55 -27.48
C ARG A 51 -2.81 -1.78 -27.33
N MET A 52 -2.28 -1.99 -26.13
CA MET A 52 -1.41 -3.13 -25.83
C MET A 52 -2.19 -4.39 -25.44
N ALA A 53 -3.40 -4.22 -24.93
CA ALA A 53 -4.27 -5.33 -24.55
C ALA A 53 -4.82 -6.06 -25.79
N ASP A 54 -5.23 -7.30 -25.59
CA ASP A 54 -5.89 -8.10 -26.63
C ASP A 54 -7.39 -7.79 -26.68
N ARG A 55 -7.97 -7.41 -25.52
CA ARG A 55 -9.38 -7.00 -25.38
C ARG A 55 -9.53 -5.88 -24.38
N TYR A 56 -10.55 -5.06 -24.53
CA TYR A 56 -10.96 -4.11 -23.51
C TYR A 56 -12.46 -4.21 -23.23
N ILE A 57 -12.85 -3.81 -22.03
CA ILE A 57 -14.25 -3.76 -21.59
C ILE A 57 -14.53 -2.37 -21.04
N GLU A 58 -15.54 -1.72 -21.61
CA GLU A 58 -15.95 -0.39 -21.17
C GLU A 58 -16.63 -0.45 -19.81
N VAL A 59 -16.29 0.49 -18.95
CA VAL A 59 -16.84 0.65 -17.61
C VAL A 59 -17.30 2.10 -17.40
N PRO A 60 -18.20 2.36 -16.43
CA PRO A 60 -18.65 3.72 -16.16
C PRO A 60 -17.51 4.69 -15.92
N GLY A 61 -17.62 5.90 -16.45
CA GLY A 61 -16.70 7.00 -16.19
C GLY A 61 -16.85 7.61 -14.80
N GLY A 62 -16.11 8.69 -14.54
CA GLY A 62 -16.18 9.46 -13.31
C GLY A 62 -15.24 8.95 -12.21
N THR A 63 -15.70 8.99 -10.94
CA THR A 63 -14.87 8.64 -9.81
C THR A 63 -14.50 7.15 -9.80
N ASN A 64 -13.33 6.80 -9.24
CA ASN A 64 -12.84 5.43 -9.21
C ASN A 64 -13.77 4.44 -8.50
N ASN A 65 -14.62 4.90 -7.58
CA ASN A 65 -15.63 4.08 -6.93
C ASN A 65 -16.71 3.56 -7.89
N ASN A 66 -16.86 4.19 -9.05
CA ASN A 66 -17.78 3.74 -10.10
C ASN A 66 -17.14 2.69 -11.04
N ASN A 67 -15.81 2.57 -11.01
CA ASN A 67 -15.04 1.75 -11.94
C ASN A 67 -13.89 1.01 -11.28
N TYR A 68 -12.69 1.55 -11.30
CA TYR A 68 -11.43 0.87 -10.93
C TYR A 68 -11.26 0.54 -9.44
N ALA A 69 -12.03 1.16 -8.54
CA ALA A 69 -12.09 0.83 -7.12
C ALA A 69 -13.36 0.02 -6.75
N ASN A 70 -14.22 -0.26 -7.72
CA ASN A 70 -15.46 -1.00 -7.50
C ASN A 70 -15.21 -2.51 -7.58
N VAL A 71 -15.02 -3.13 -6.43
CA VAL A 71 -14.73 -4.57 -6.34
C VAL A 71 -15.82 -5.43 -6.98
N ASP A 72 -17.09 -5.11 -6.75
CA ASP A 72 -18.22 -5.90 -7.25
C ASP A 72 -18.29 -5.84 -8.78
N LEU A 73 -18.06 -4.67 -9.37
CA LEU A 73 -17.97 -4.49 -10.82
C LEU A 73 -16.78 -5.26 -11.41
N ILE A 74 -15.61 -5.21 -10.74
CA ILE A 74 -14.42 -5.92 -11.19
C ILE A 74 -14.66 -7.42 -11.25
N VAL A 75 -15.27 -7.99 -10.21
CA VAL A 75 -15.56 -9.42 -10.12
C VAL A 75 -16.59 -9.84 -11.18
N ASP A 76 -17.67 -9.08 -11.34
CA ASP A 76 -18.70 -9.33 -12.36
C ASP A 76 -18.11 -9.34 -13.77
N ILE A 77 -17.30 -8.34 -14.09
CA ILE A 77 -16.63 -8.26 -15.40
C ILE A 77 -15.66 -9.44 -15.60
N ALA A 78 -14.87 -9.77 -14.60
CA ALA A 78 -13.90 -10.86 -14.66
C ALA A 78 -14.60 -12.22 -14.90
N GLU A 79 -15.74 -12.46 -14.24
CA GLU A 79 -16.56 -13.67 -14.47
C GLU A 79 -17.15 -13.69 -15.89
N ARG A 80 -17.76 -12.59 -16.34
CA ARG A 80 -18.36 -12.50 -17.69
C ARG A 80 -17.34 -12.62 -18.81
N ALA A 81 -16.15 -12.05 -18.61
CA ALA A 81 -15.05 -12.13 -19.57
C ALA A 81 -14.36 -13.51 -19.58
N GLY A 82 -14.65 -14.38 -18.59
CA GLY A 82 -14.07 -15.72 -18.48
C GLY A 82 -12.56 -15.67 -18.24
N VAL A 83 -12.07 -14.70 -17.51
CA VAL A 83 -10.63 -14.60 -17.21
C VAL A 83 -10.21 -15.56 -16.13
N HIS A 84 -8.96 -16.01 -16.15
CA HIS A 84 -8.41 -16.95 -15.17
C HIS A 84 -7.78 -16.27 -13.97
N ALA A 85 -7.27 -15.05 -14.16
CA ALA A 85 -6.61 -14.29 -13.13
C ALA A 85 -6.86 -12.80 -13.26
N VAL A 86 -6.79 -12.08 -12.14
CA VAL A 86 -6.96 -10.63 -12.04
C VAL A 86 -5.74 -10.04 -11.34
N TRP A 87 -5.18 -8.99 -11.92
CA TRP A 87 -4.13 -8.18 -11.32
C TRP A 87 -4.61 -6.72 -11.18
N ALA A 88 -4.62 -6.20 -9.96
CA ALA A 88 -5.18 -4.89 -9.66
C ALA A 88 -4.22 -3.72 -9.94
N GLY A 89 -2.97 -4.02 -10.23
CA GLY A 89 -1.97 -3.00 -10.44
C GLY A 89 -1.58 -2.27 -9.18
N TRP A 90 -1.56 -0.95 -9.27
CA TRP A 90 -1.17 -0.05 -8.19
C TRP A 90 -2.31 0.93 -7.89
N GLY A 91 -2.64 1.10 -6.60
CA GLY A 91 -3.73 1.97 -6.15
C GLY A 91 -5.12 1.36 -6.32
N HIS A 92 -6.16 2.17 -6.21
CA HIS A 92 -7.57 1.79 -6.37
C HIS A 92 -7.97 0.57 -5.52
N ALA A 93 -8.21 -0.58 -6.14
CA ALA A 93 -8.61 -1.82 -5.46
C ALA A 93 -7.42 -2.71 -5.07
N SER A 94 -6.17 -2.31 -5.38
CA SER A 94 -4.98 -3.15 -5.17
C SER A 94 -4.68 -3.51 -3.71
N GLU A 95 -5.13 -2.65 -2.79
CA GLU A 95 -4.96 -2.83 -1.34
C GLU A 95 -6.26 -3.22 -0.65
N ASN A 96 -7.33 -3.45 -1.42
CA ASN A 96 -8.63 -3.82 -0.87
C ASN A 96 -8.73 -5.35 -0.67
N PRO A 97 -8.74 -5.86 0.59
CA PRO A 97 -8.79 -7.29 0.86
C PRO A 97 -10.06 -7.99 0.35
N ARG A 98 -11.15 -7.26 0.11
CA ARG A 98 -12.36 -7.81 -0.50
C ARG A 98 -12.12 -8.32 -1.91
N LEU A 99 -11.19 -7.71 -2.66
CA LEU A 99 -10.96 -8.10 -4.05
C LEU A 99 -10.47 -9.54 -4.18
N PRO A 100 -9.33 -9.96 -3.57
CA PRO A 100 -8.89 -11.34 -3.63
C PRO A 100 -9.90 -12.32 -3.05
N GLU A 101 -10.62 -11.94 -2.00
CA GLU A 101 -11.64 -12.81 -1.37
C GLU A 101 -12.84 -13.01 -2.29
N SER A 102 -13.36 -11.95 -2.90
CA SER A 102 -14.49 -12.04 -3.82
C SER A 102 -14.14 -12.79 -5.10
N LEU A 103 -12.92 -12.64 -5.62
CA LEU A 103 -12.43 -13.40 -6.77
C LEU A 103 -12.31 -14.89 -6.45
N ALA A 104 -11.77 -15.25 -5.28
CA ALA A 104 -11.66 -16.64 -4.83
C ALA A 104 -13.04 -17.27 -4.60
N ALA A 105 -14.03 -16.49 -4.16
CA ALA A 105 -15.42 -16.93 -3.97
C ALA A 105 -16.23 -16.95 -5.27
N SER A 106 -15.71 -16.42 -6.37
CA SER A 106 -16.38 -16.38 -7.67
C SER A 106 -16.63 -17.78 -8.23
N LYS A 107 -17.61 -17.92 -9.13
CA LYS A 107 -17.96 -19.22 -9.77
C LYS A 107 -16.74 -19.85 -10.46
N ASN A 108 -15.92 -19.04 -11.08
CA ASN A 108 -14.74 -19.47 -11.83
C ASN A 108 -13.49 -19.59 -10.95
N LYS A 109 -13.58 -19.29 -9.64
CA LYS A 109 -12.44 -19.28 -8.70
C LYS A 109 -11.24 -18.54 -9.28
N ILE A 110 -11.47 -17.30 -9.67
CA ILE A 110 -10.49 -16.45 -10.36
C ILE A 110 -9.32 -16.18 -9.41
N VAL A 111 -8.10 -16.35 -9.90
CA VAL A 111 -6.90 -16.13 -9.11
C VAL A 111 -6.61 -14.62 -9.02
N PHE A 112 -6.41 -14.10 -7.81
CA PHE A 112 -5.85 -12.77 -7.64
C PHE A 112 -4.32 -12.84 -7.71
N ILE A 113 -3.72 -12.04 -8.60
CA ILE A 113 -2.26 -11.93 -8.71
C ILE A 113 -1.80 -10.85 -7.73
N GLY A 114 -1.45 -11.27 -6.53
CA GLY A 114 -1.07 -10.40 -5.42
C GLY A 114 -1.14 -11.12 -4.08
N PRO A 115 -0.98 -10.39 -2.96
CA PRO A 115 -1.08 -10.97 -1.64
C PRO A 115 -2.52 -11.40 -1.32
N PRO A 116 -2.71 -12.40 -0.44
CA PRO A 116 -4.04 -12.79 0.01
C PRO A 116 -4.70 -11.69 0.84
N GLY A 117 -6.03 -11.65 0.88
CA GLY A 117 -6.79 -10.65 1.62
C GLY A 117 -6.42 -10.56 3.11
N SER A 118 -6.05 -11.68 3.73
CA SER A 118 -5.54 -11.72 5.10
C SER A 118 -4.24 -10.93 5.30
N ALA A 119 -3.29 -11.07 4.39
CA ALA A 119 -2.05 -10.29 4.43
C ALA A 119 -2.32 -8.79 4.19
N MET A 120 -3.24 -8.47 3.29
CA MET A 120 -3.66 -7.07 3.08
C MET A 120 -4.27 -6.45 4.34
N ARG A 121 -5.11 -7.19 5.09
CA ARG A 121 -5.69 -6.70 6.36
C ARG A 121 -4.62 -6.45 7.41
N SER A 122 -3.70 -7.41 7.58
CA SER A 122 -2.67 -7.33 8.63
C SER A 122 -1.59 -6.30 8.32
N LEU A 123 -1.24 -6.10 7.04
CA LEU A 123 -0.12 -5.28 6.62
C LEU A 123 -0.52 -3.94 5.97
N GLY A 124 -1.77 -3.78 5.55
CA GLY A 124 -2.26 -2.56 4.91
C GLY A 124 -2.49 -1.39 5.86
N ASP A 125 -2.72 -1.66 7.14
CA ASP A 125 -2.86 -0.65 8.18
C ASP A 125 -1.52 -0.40 8.90
N LYS A 126 -1.16 0.87 9.13
CA LYS A 126 0.13 1.25 9.73
C LYS A 126 0.32 0.77 11.16
N ILE A 127 -0.77 0.71 11.93
CA ILE A 127 -0.76 0.27 13.33
C ILE A 127 -0.61 -1.24 13.38
N SER A 128 -1.49 -1.96 12.67
CA SER A 128 -1.44 -3.42 12.61
C SER A 128 -0.11 -3.94 12.08
N SER A 129 0.37 -3.37 10.97
CA SER A 129 1.66 -3.79 10.37
C SER A 129 2.85 -3.59 11.30
N THR A 130 2.83 -2.50 12.11
CA THR A 130 3.92 -2.24 13.05
C THR A 130 3.86 -3.17 14.27
N ILE A 131 2.66 -3.51 14.77
CA ILE A 131 2.48 -4.52 15.82
C ILE A 131 2.95 -5.89 15.32
N VAL A 132 2.56 -6.30 14.12
CA VAL A 132 3.01 -7.56 13.50
C VAL A 132 4.53 -7.57 13.33
N ALA A 133 5.14 -6.47 12.90
CA ALA A 133 6.59 -6.36 12.82
C ALA A 133 7.26 -6.55 14.20
N GLN A 134 6.73 -5.92 15.25
CA GLN A 134 7.24 -6.08 16.62
C GLN A 134 7.07 -7.52 17.13
N SER A 135 5.96 -8.18 16.82
CA SER A 135 5.73 -9.59 17.22
C SER A 135 6.67 -10.58 16.54
N ALA A 136 7.25 -10.18 15.39
CA ALA A 136 8.24 -10.94 14.65
C ALA A 136 9.68 -10.50 14.92
N ASP A 137 9.92 -9.74 15.99
CA ASP A 137 11.22 -9.17 16.35
C ASP A 137 11.87 -8.33 15.22
N VAL A 138 11.09 -7.80 14.31
CA VAL A 138 11.58 -6.87 13.28
C VAL A 138 11.80 -5.50 13.92
N PRO A 139 12.98 -4.88 13.79
CA PRO A 139 13.24 -3.57 14.35
C PRO A 139 12.30 -2.50 13.81
N THR A 140 11.62 -1.81 14.71
CA THR A 140 10.72 -0.70 14.38
C THR A 140 11.23 0.61 14.98
N MET A 141 10.85 1.72 14.38
CA MET A 141 11.10 3.04 14.99
C MET A 141 10.27 3.20 16.26
N PRO A 142 10.72 4.00 17.26
CA PRO A 142 9.86 4.38 18.37
C PRO A 142 8.57 5.01 17.89
N TRP A 143 7.42 4.53 18.38
CA TRP A 143 6.09 4.96 17.98
C TRP A 143 5.07 4.84 19.11
N SER A 144 3.83 5.25 18.91
CA SER A 144 2.79 5.27 19.94
C SER A 144 2.48 3.88 20.55
N GLY A 145 2.69 2.81 19.80
CA GLY A 145 2.54 1.42 20.25
C GLY A 145 3.86 0.68 20.48
N THR A 146 4.95 1.39 20.77
CA THR A 146 6.24 0.75 21.08
C THR A 146 6.11 -0.26 22.22
N GLY A 147 6.52 -1.51 21.97
CA GLY A 147 6.46 -2.62 22.94
C GLY A 147 5.13 -3.40 22.90
N ILE A 148 4.16 -3.00 22.09
CA ILE A 148 2.94 -3.78 21.86
C ILE A 148 3.23 -4.80 20.76
N SER A 149 3.23 -6.09 21.10
CA SER A 149 3.49 -7.20 20.16
C SER A 149 2.41 -8.28 20.21
N ASP A 150 1.28 -7.98 20.83
CA ASP A 150 0.18 -8.94 20.97
C ASP A 150 -0.44 -9.24 19.60
N THR A 151 -0.30 -10.48 19.17
CA THR A 151 -0.92 -11.01 17.97
C THR A 151 -1.60 -12.32 18.27
N ALA A 152 -2.56 -12.69 17.44
CA ALA A 152 -3.25 -13.98 17.51
C ALA A 152 -3.28 -14.62 16.13
N LEU A 153 -3.56 -15.92 16.09
CA LEU A 153 -3.84 -16.61 14.83
C LEU A 153 -5.35 -16.72 14.64
N SER A 154 -5.83 -16.38 13.47
CA SER A 154 -7.21 -16.65 13.06
C SER A 154 -7.43 -18.14 12.85
N GLU A 155 -8.69 -18.58 12.75
CA GLU A 155 -9.04 -19.98 12.42
C GLU A 155 -8.38 -20.45 11.10
N GLY A 156 -8.10 -19.55 10.18
CA GLY A 156 -7.39 -19.82 8.93
C GLY A 156 -5.85 -19.82 9.04
N GLY A 157 -5.29 -19.69 10.25
CA GLY A 157 -3.84 -19.64 10.48
C GLY A 157 -3.16 -18.31 10.10
N TYR A 158 -3.92 -17.23 9.91
CA TYR A 158 -3.39 -15.92 9.60
C TYR A 158 -3.15 -15.10 10.86
N VAL A 159 -2.09 -14.28 10.86
CA VAL A 159 -1.79 -13.35 11.95
C VAL A 159 -2.84 -12.23 11.96
N ILE A 160 -3.45 -12.03 13.12
CA ILE A 160 -4.38 -10.93 13.40
C ILE A 160 -3.91 -10.14 14.63
N VAL A 161 -4.19 -8.85 14.63
CA VAL A 161 -3.94 -7.98 15.78
C VAL A 161 -5.25 -7.85 16.55
N PRO A 162 -5.30 -8.22 17.87
CA PRO A 162 -6.48 -8.05 18.68
C PRO A 162 -6.88 -6.57 18.79
N ASP A 163 -8.20 -6.31 18.82
CA ASP A 163 -8.73 -4.94 18.88
C ASP A 163 -8.16 -4.14 20.05
N LYS A 164 -7.95 -4.79 21.20
CA LYS A 164 -7.35 -4.15 22.37
C LYS A 164 -5.93 -3.67 22.08
N ALA A 165 -5.06 -4.52 21.53
CA ALA A 165 -3.68 -4.18 21.19
C ALA A 165 -3.64 -3.05 20.15
N TYR A 166 -4.55 -3.11 19.18
CA TYR A 166 -4.70 -2.07 18.17
C TYR A 166 -5.08 -0.72 18.79
N MET A 167 -6.11 -0.70 19.65
CA MET A 167 -6.58 0.53 20.30
C MET A 167 -5.57 1.10 21.30
N ASP A 168 -4.83 0.26 22.03
CA ASP A 168 -3.77 0.68 22.93
C ASP A 168 -2.60 1.34 22.19
N ALA A 169 -2.37 1.00 20.94
CA ALA A 169 -1.36 1.60 20.07
C ALA A 169 -1.83 2.91 19.41
N CYS A 170 -3.14 3.15 19.37
CA CYS A 170 -3.72 4.33 18.73
C CYS A 170 -3.57 5.59 19.58
N VAL A 171 -3.44 6.73 18.92
CA VAL A 171 -3.61 8.05 19.52
C VAL A 171 -5.03 8.53 19.21
N THR A 172 -5.87 8.58 20.23
CA THR A 172 -7.30 8.88 20.07
C THR A 172 -7.69 10.28 20.54
N SER A 173 -6.77 10.99 21.22
CA SER A 173 -6.98 12.37 21.67
C SER A 173 -5.68 13.16 21.64
N VAL A 174 -5.79 14.48 21.74
CA VAL A 174 -4.62 15.39 21.83
C VAL A 174 -3.78 15.06 23.06
N GLU A 175 -4.42 14.77 24.20
CA GLU A 175 -3.76 14.47 25.48
C GLU A 175 -2.98 13.18 25.40
N SER A 176 -3.61 12.10 24.87
CA SER A 176 -2.92 10.81 24.66
C SER A 176 -1.75 10.96 23.69
N GLY A 177 -1.91 11.79 22.66
CA GLY A 177 -0.88 12.08 21.69
C GLY A 177 0.31 12.87 22.26
N LEU A 178 0.06 13.89 23.08
CA LEU A 178 1.13 14.63 23.77
C LEU A 178 1.92 13.73 24.72
N ALA A 179 1.23 12.86 25.46
CA ALA A 179 1.86 11.89 26.35
C ALA A 179 2.74 10.89 25.59
N ALA A 180 2.26 10.37 24.45
CA ALA A 180 3.02 9.48 23.60
C ALA A 180 4.20 10.21 22.93
N ALA A 181 4.02 11.44 22.43
CA ALA A 181 5.08 12.25 21.86
C ALA A 181 6.21 12.55 22.86
N GLY A 182 5.85 12.79 24.12
CA GLY A 182 6.82 12.95 25.20
C GLY A 182 7.70 11.72 25.42
N LYS A 183 7.11 10.51 25.32
CA LYS A 183 7.85 9.24 25.42
C LYS A 183 8.73 8.97 24.19
N ILE A 184 8.22 9.25 22.99
CA ILE A 184 8.95 9.05 21.72
C ILE A 184 10.07 10.08 21.58
N GLY A 185 9.87 11.30 22.08
CA GLY A 185 10.74 12.47 21.91
C GLY A 185 10.56 13.16 20.57
N TYR A 186 10.43 14.49 20.61
CA TYR A 186 10.31 15.33 19.42
C TYR A 186 11.59 15.30 18.55
N PRO A 187 11.47 15.55 17.25
CA PRO A 187 10.25 15.71 16.48
C PRO A 187 9.55 14.37 16.19
N VAL A 188 8.21 14.43 16.12
CA VAL A 188 7.36 13.27 15.81
C VAL A 188 6.60 13.48 14.51
N MET A 189 6.26 12.35 13.86
CA MET A 189 5.38 12.32 12.70
C MET A 189 4.00 11.83 13.15
N ILE A 190 2.98 12.61 12.92
CA ILE A 190 1.57 12.22 13.10
C ILE A 190 1.06 11.75 11.74
N LYS A 191 0.45 10.57 11.71
CA LYS A 191 -0.10 9.97 10.48
C LYS A 191 -1.47 9.40 10.79
N ALA A 192 -2.40 9.53 9.86
CA ALA A 192 -3.62 8.72 9.93
C ALA A 192 -3.29 7.23 9.76
N SER A 193 -4.00 6.35 10.47
CA SER A 193 -3.81 4.89 10.38
C SER A 193 -4.06 4.39 8.97
N GLU A 194 -5.13 4.89 8.35
CA GLU A 194 -5.48 4.65 6.97
C GLU A 194 -5.10 5.86 6.12
N GLY A 195 -4.64 5.64 4.90
CA GLY A 195 -4.30 6.70 3.97
C GLY A 195 -2.91 6.55 3.37
N GLY A 196 -2.79 6.99 2.12
CA GLY A 196 -1.58 6.95 1.31
C GLY A 196 -1.34 8.28 0.57
N GLY A 197 -0.25 8.35 -0.19
CA GLY A 197 0.02 9.51 -1.04
C GLY A 197 0.38 10.80 -0.29
N GLY A 198 0.81 10.73 0.98
CA GLY A 198 1.23 11.91 1.76
C GLY A 198 0.10 12.71 2.41
N LYS A 199 -1.17 12.34 2.20
CA LYS A 199 -2.31 12.94 2.90
C LYS A 199 -2.38 12.43 4.34
N GLY A 200 -2.86 13.27 5.25
CA GLY A 200 -2.98 12.90 6.68
C GLY A 200 -1.63 12.68 7.37
N ILE A 201 -0.56 13.35 6.94
CA ILE A 201 0.77 13.26 7.55
C ILE A 201 1.25 14.65 7.95
N ARG A 202 1.67 14.82 9.22
CA ARG A 202 2.24 16.08 9.73
C ARG A 202 3.46 15.81 10.61
N MET A 203 4.48 16.65 10.45
CA MET A 203 5.63 16.66 11.34
C MET A 203 5.41 17.70 12.44
N VAL A 204 5.64 17.30 13.68
CA VAL A 204 5.54 18.17 14.86
C VAL A 204 6.91 18.23 15.51
N LYS A 205 7.47 19.42 15.60
CA LYS A 205 8.82 19.67 16.13
C LYS A 205 8.82 19.90 17.64
N GLU A 206 7.72 20.45 18.17
CA GLU A 206 7.59 20.89 19.56
C GLU A 206 6.15 20.69 20.06
N PRO A 207 5.91 20.58 21.38
CA PRO A 207 4.61 20.29 21.96
C PRO A 207 3.51 21.29 21.57
N ASP A 208 3.82 22.58 21.49
CA ASP A 208 2.84 23.63 21.23
C ASP A 208 2.16 23.52 19.86
N ALA A 209 2.88 22.96 18.88
CA ALA A 209 2.36 22.72 17.54
C ALA A 209 1.49 21.46 17.44
N PHE A 210 1.48 20.59 18.47
CA PHE A 210 0.87 19.27 18.40
C PHE A 210 -0.65 19.32 18.17
N LYS A 211 -1.36 20.12 18.93
CA LYS A 211 -2.83 20.23 18.87
C LYS A 211 -3.33 20.58 17.47
N ASN A 212 -2.73 21.58 16.85
CA ASN A 212 -3.11 22.01 15.51
C ASN A 212 -2.80 20.94 14.46
N ALA A 213 -1.65 20.29 14.56
CA ALA A 213 -1.26 19.21 13.66
C ALA A 213 -2.18 17.98 13.80
N TYR A 214 -2.58 17.63 15.03
CA TYR A 214 -3.50 16.52 15.29
C TYR A 214 -4.86 16.78 14.63
N HIS A 215 -5.45 17.95 14.85
CA HIS A 215 -6.75 18.29 14.24
C HIS A 215 -6.68 18.38 12.72
N ALA A 216 -5.57 18.85 12.15
CA ALA A 216 -5.38 18.87 10.71
C ALA A 216 -5.35 17.46 10.12
N VAL A 217 -4.62 16.52 10.74
CA VAL A 217 -4.58 15.12 10.30
C VAL A 217 -5.95 14.45 10.45
N ALA A 218 -6.61 14.68 11.58
CA ALA A 218 -7.94 14.13 11.84
C ALA A 218 -9.01 14.64 10.86
N GLY A 219 -8.91 15.90 10.42
CA GLY A 219 -9.86 16.51 9.47
C GLY A 219 -9.65 16.12 8.00
N GLU A 220 -8.48 15.60 7.63
CA GLU A 220 -8.18 15.24 6.23
C GLU A 220 -8.72 13.87 5.81
N ILE A 221 -9.07 13.01 6.76
CA ILE A 221 -9.55 11.64 6.49
C ILE A 221 -10.92 11.43 7.11
N PRO A 222 -11.97 11.25 6.31
CA PRO A 222 -13.30 10.94 6.82
C PRO A 222 -13.31 9.53 7.41
N GLY A 223 -13.70 9.39 8.68
CA GLY A 223 -13.82 8.11 9.37
C GLY A 223 -13.36 8.14 10.82
N LYS A 224 -13.10 6.98 11.43
CA LYS A 224 -12.55 6.87 12.78
C LYS A 224 -11.16 7.51 12.84
N TYR A 225 -11.02 8.52 13.70
CA TYR A 225 -9.77 9.26 13.93
C TYR A 225 -8.76 8.44 14.72
N LEU A 226 -8.19 7.42 14.08
CA LEU A 226 -7.12 6.64 14.66
C LEU A 226 -5.80 7.17 14.10
N VAL A 227 -4.95 7.66 14.97
CA VAL A 227 -3.70 8.31 14.61
C VAL A 227 -2.53 7.42 15.02
N PHE A 228 -1.68 7.13 14.07
CA PHE A 228 -0.37 6.52 14.25
C PHE A 228 0.66 7.64 14.46
N MET A 229 1.54 7.51 15.44
CA MET A 229 2.59 8.48 15.67
C MET A 229 3.95 7.79 15.80
N SER A 230 4.95 8.29 15.09
CA SER A 230 6.31 7.74 15.11
C SER A 230 7.38 8.81 15.19
N LYS A 231 8.59 8.40 15.58
CA LYS A 231 9.80 9.23 15.47
C LYS A 231 10.03 9.64 14.01
N ASN A 232 10.62 10.80 13.77
CA ASN A 232 11.00 11.20 12.42
C ASN A 232 12.29 10.48 12.00
N LEU A 233 12.18 9.56 11.04
CA LEU A 233 13.30 8.76 10.54
C LEU A 233 14.43 9.62 9.93
N PHE A 234 14.07 10.66 9.20
CA PHE A 234 15.05 11.51 8.51
C PHE A 234 16.00 12.18 9.51
N LEU A 235 15.46 12.70 10.61
CA LEU A 235 16.27 13.30 11.67
C LEU A 235 17.06 12.28 12.48
N MET A 236 16.54 11.05 12.67
CA MET A 236 17.33 9.98 13.27
C MET A 236 18.56 9.62 12.44
N LEU A 237 18.39 9.51 11.12
CA LEU A 237 19.48 9.18 10.21
C LEU A 237 20.49 10.33 10.08
N SER A 238 20.06 11.58 10.08
CA SER A 238 20.94 12.73 10.00
C SER A 238 21.82 12.90 11.25
N HIS A 239 21.30 12.56 12.44
CA HIS A 239 22.11 12.56 13.67
C HIS A 239 23.11 11.39 13.74
N ARG A 240 22.75 10.25 13.18
CA ARG A 240 23.60 9.05 13.18
C ARG A 240 24.62 9.00 12.04
N PHE A 241 24.34 9.73 10.96
CA PHE A 241 25.16 9.82 9.75
C PHE A 241 25.23 11.26 9.24
N PRO A 242 25.99 12.16 9.90
CA PRO A 242 26.08 13.57 9.52
C PRO A 242 26.60 13.82 8.09
N HIS A 243 27.30 12.84 7.51
CA HIS A 243 27.83 12.93 6.13
C HIS A 243 26.79 12.71 5.03
N LEU A 244 25.57 12.24 5.35
CA LEU A 244 24.49 12.05 4.35
C LEU A 244 23.79 13.36 3.97
N HIS A 245 24.04 14.45 4.67
CA HIS A 245 23.44 15.76 4.36
C HIS A 245 23.95 16.42 3.07
N HIS A 246 25.08 16.01 2.52
CA HIS A 246 25.69 16.67 1.37
C HIS A 246 25.33 16.10 -0.01
N GLU A 247 24.72 14.93 -0.09
CA GLU A 247 24.48 14.24 -1.38
C GLU A 247 23.03 14.03 -1.82
N THR A 248 22.05 14.53 -1.10
CA THR A 248 20.64 14.40 -1.53
C THR A 248 20.16 15.55 -2.40
N ARG A 249 20.95 15.91 -3.41
CA ARG A 249 20.39 16.48 -4.64
C ARG A 249 19.99 15.31 -5.53
N TRP A 250 18.70 15.00 -5.55
CA TRP A 250 18.12 14.01 -6.45
C TRP A 250 18.32 14.40 -7.90
N THR A 251 19.49 14.12 -8.44
CA THR A 251 19.73 14.01 -9.87
C THR A 251 19.71 12.53 -10.20
N GLY A 252 18.86 12.13 -11.15
CA GLY A 252 18.60 10.74 -11.54
C GLY A 252 19.80 9.98 -12.10
N ALA A 253 20.82 9.73 -11.29
CA ALA A 253 22.00 8.96 -11.62
C ALA A 253 22.07 7.69 -10.76
N SER A 254 22.11 6.58 -11.45
CA SER A 254 22.59 5.24 -11.09
C SER A 254 23.11 5.03 -9.66
N LEU A 255 22.37 4.26 -8.86
CA LEU A 255 22.78 3.69 -7.58
C LEU A 255 23.95 2.69 -7.78
N ARG A 256 25.17 3.18 -7.80
CA ARG A 256 26.40 2.39 -7.58
C ARG A 256 27.03 2.87 -6.27
N GLY A 257 26.53 2.36 -5.13
CA GLY A 257 27.13 2.57 -3.81
C GLY A 257 27.82 1.32 -3.28
N PRO A 258 28.73 1.45 -2.29
CA PRO A 258 29.48 0.33 -1.71
C PRO A 258 28.55 -0.71 -1.08
N THR A 259 28.96 -1.95 -1.14
CA THR A 259 28.22 -3.17 -0.72
C THR A 259 27.75 -3.17 0.75
N SER A 260 28.30 -2.34 1.61
CA SER A 260 27.92 -2.22 3.02
C SER A 260 26.61 -1.45 3.27
N CYS A 261 26.13 -0.67 2.30
CA CYS A 261 24.83 0.03 2.38
C CYS A 261 23.64 -0.81 1.92
N ARG A 262 23.87 -1.95 1.24
CA ARG A 262 22.78 -2.79 0.73
C ARG A 262 21.96 -3.46 1.83
N SER A 263 22.58 -3.83 2.94
CA SER A 263 21.88 -4.53 4.04
C SER A 263 20.90 -3.63 4.81
N ILE A 264 21.15 -2.32 4.88
CA ILE A 264 20.29 -1.36 5.61
C ILE A 264 19.06 -0.99 4.76
N TRP A 265 19.19 -0.98 3.42
CA TRP A 265 18.08 -0.65 2.51
C TRP A 265 17.12 -1.82 2.28
N GLN A 266 17.59 -3.05 2.36
CA GLN A 266 16.72 -4.23 2.19
C GLN A 266 15.72 -4.40 3.35
N CYS A 267 16.05 -4.00 4.57
CA CYS A 267 15.14 -4.08 5.71
C CYS A 267 14.07 -2.96 5.73
N ASN A 268 14.31 -1.82 5.07
CA ASN A 268 13.40 -0.68 5.11
C ASN A 268 12.40 -0.62 3.92
N PHE A 269 12.54 -1.49 2.91
CA PHE A 269 11.66 -1.48 1.73
C PHE A 269 10.37 -2.29 1.92
N ILE A 270 10.28 -3.09 2.98
CA ILE A 270 9.08 -3.92 3.28
C ILE A 270 7.94 -3.08 3.89
N VAL A 271 8.20 -1.85 4.34
CA VAL A 271 7.19 -0.99 5.02
C VAL A 271 6.66 0.15 4.11
N TRP A 272 7.07 0.18 2.80
CA TRP A 272 6.69 1.27 1.87
C TRP A 272 6.34 0.74 0.48
N THR A 273 5.35 -0.10 0.36
CA THR A 273 4.58 -0.28 -0.89
C THR A 273 3.12 -0.11 -0.61
#